data_2715f7311c76905ac51334b6380d1c2e
#
_entry.id   2715f7311c76905ac51334b6380d1c2e
#
_cell.length_a   1.000
_cell.length_b   1.000
_cell.length_c   1.000
_cell.angle_alpha   90.00
_cell.angle_beta   90.00
_cell.angle_gamma   90.00
#
_symmetry.space_group_name_H-M   'P 1'
#
loop_
_entity.id
_entity.type
_entity.pdbx_description
1 polymer ?
#
loop_
_entity_poly.entity_id
_entity_poly.type
_entity_poly.pdbx_seq_one_letter_code
_entity_poly.pdbx_strand_id
1 'polypeptide(L)'
;MKPIKVLGICGSLRAASTNMGLLRFAREHAPAGMEINIAALGEVPFYNADLKQKPAAVQALLADIKQADALLLACPEYNYSLAPALKNALDWASRETDNYLLAGKPAAIMGAGGGMGTARAQYHLRQVCVFLNLHLYNKPEVFSSAFDGSYDEKGNLINEKIQGMVIEQLGALQNWVARLRS
;
A
#
# COMPACT_ATOMS: atom_id res chain seq x y z
N MET A 1 20.39 13.57 -6.30
CA MET A 1 19.90 12.88 -5.09
C MET A 1 19.47 11.49 -5.46
N LYS A 2 19.60 10.49 -4.57
CA LYS A 2 19.04 9.14 -4.83
C LYS A 2 17.52 9.24 -4.88
N PRO A 3 16.84 8.49 -5.78
CA PRO A 3 15.39 8.49 -5.84
C PRO A 3 14.79 7.94 -4.53
N ILE A 4 13.60 8.42 -4.18
CA ILE A 4 12.80 7.88 -3.09
C ILE A 4 12.22 6.55 -3.57
N LYS A 5 12.54 5.46 -2.88
CA LYS A 5 12.00 4.13 -3.17
C LYS A 5 10.71 3.91 -2.41
N VAL A 6 9.62 3.72 -3.13
CA VAL A 6 8.30 3.43 -2.56
C VAL A 6 7.94 1.98 -2.86
N LEU A 7 7.46 1.24 -1.87
CA LEU A 7 6.89 -0.08 -2.06
C LEU A 7 5.37 0.00 -2.02
N GLY A 8 4.73 -0.31 -3.15
CA GLY A 8 3.29 -0.52 -3.25
C GLY A 8 2.92 -1.91 -2.71
N ILE A 9 1.98 -1.98 -1.78
CA ILE A 9 1.47 -3.23 -1.23
C ILE A 9 -0.04 -3.31 -1.50
N CYS A 10 -0.46 -4.26 -2.34
CA CYS A 10 -1.86 -4.45 -2.72
C CYS A 10 -2.53 -5.53 -1.87
N GLY A 11 -3.63 -5.20 -1.19
CA GLY A 11 -4.41 -6.18 -0.45
C GLY A 11 -5.26 -7.13 -1.30
N SER A 12 -5.38 -6.88 -2.61
CA SER A 12 -6.18 -7.73 -3.52
C SER A 12 -5.28 -8.63 -4.36
N LEU A 13 -5.58 -9.92 -4.35
CA LEU A 13 -4.89 -10.94 -5.16
C LEU A 13 -5.60 -11.24 -6.49
N ARG A 14 -6.69 -10.53 -6.84
CA ARG A 14 -7.40 -10.74 -8.10
C ARG A 14 -6.54 -10.29 -9.28
N ALA A 15 -6.58 -11.02 -10.40
CA ALA A 15 -5.88 -10.65 -11.64
C ALA A 15 -6.32 -9.26 -12.15
N ALA A 16 -7.63 -9.00 -12.25
CA ALA A 16 -8.20 -7.70 -12.64
C ALA A 16 -8.54 -6.85 -11.40
N SER A 17 -7.58 -6.69 -10.49
CA SER A 17 -7.78 -5.90 -9.28
C SER A 17 -7.72 -4.40 -9.57
N THR A 18 -8.78 -3.67 -9.23
CA THR A 18 -8.84 -2.21 -9.28
C THR A 18 -7.85 -1.56 -8.30
N ASN A 19 -7.60 -2.17 -7.15
CA ASN A 19 -6.57 -1.72 -6.20
C ASN A 19 -5.15 -1.92 -6.76
N MET A 20 -4.91 -3.00 -7.50
CA MET A 20 -3.67 -3.15 -8.26
C MET A 20 -3.58 -2.12 -9.38
N GLY A 21 -4.71 -1.77 -10.01
CA GLY A 21 -4.82 -0.70 -11.01
C GLY A 21 -4.39 0.66 -10.47
N LEU A 22 -4.79 1.00 -9.24
CA LEU A 22 -4.31 2.21 -8.55
C LEU A 22 -2.79 2.21 -8.41
N LEU A 23 -2.18 1.09 -7.99
CA LEU A 23 -0.73 0.98 -7.84
C LEU A 23 0.01 0.99 -9.17
N ARG A 24 -0.54 0.35 -10.23
CA ARG A 24 0.04 0.42 -11.57
C ARG A 24 0.07 1.85 -12.08
N PHE A 25 -1.07 2.56 -11.97
CA PHE A 25 -1.15 3.97 -12.33
C PHE A 25 -0.17 4.83 -11.53
N ALA A 26 -0.09 4.63 -10.22
CA ALA A 26 0.86 5.34 -9.36
C ALA A 26 2.32 5.11 -9.79
N ARG A 27 2.68 3.89 -10.16
CA ARG A 27 4.04 3.54 -10.63
C ARG A 27 4.37 4.23 -11.95
N GLU A 28 3.42 4.25 -12.89
CA GLU A 28 3.59 4.86 -14.21
C GLU A 28 3.66 6.40 -14.16
N HIS A 29 3.04 7.01 -13.13
CA HIS A 29 2.95 8.46 -12.96
C HIS A 29 3.71 8.94 -11.70
N ALA A 30 4.71 8.18 -11.26
CA ALA A 30 5.54 8.59 -10.13
C ALA A 30 6.24 9.93 -10.42
N PRO A 31 6.23 10.89 -9.49
CA PRO A 31 6.90 12.17 -9.69
C PRO A 31 8.41 12.00 -9.83
N ALA A 32 9.07 12.96 -10.48
CA ALA A 32 10.51 12.94 -10.64
C ALA A 32 11.23 12.74 -9.30
N GLY A 33 12.18 11.80 -9.26
CA GLY A 33 12.89 11.44 -8.04
C GLY A 33 12.17 10.45 -7.14
N MET A 34 11.08 9.81 -7.60
CA MET A 34 10.40 8.70 -6.92
C MET A 34 10.36 7.46 -7.82
N GLU A 35 10.64 6.30 -7.26
CA GLU A 35 10.52 5.00 -7.91
C GLU A 35 9.54 4.13 -7.11
N ILE A 36 8.54 3.53 -7.77
CA ILE A 36 7.54 2.68 -7.13
C ILE A 36 7.69 1.25 -7.61
N ASN A 37 7.99 0.33 -6.71
CA ASN A 37 7.90 -1.10 -6.91
C ASN A 37 6.63 -1.65 -6.25
N ILE A 38 6.12 -2.79 -6.72
CA ILE A 38 4.91 -3.41 -6.19
C ILE A 38 5.26 -4.80 -5.65
N ALA A 39 4.94 -5.04 -4.38
CA ALA A 39 5.20 -6.32 -3.72
C ALA A 39 4.33 -7.45 -4.29
N ALA A 40 4.92 -8.63 -4.45
CA ALA A 40 4.22 -9.85 -4.82
C ALA A 40 3.72 -10.58 -3.56
N LEU A 41 2.39 -10.61 -3.34
CA LEU A 41 1.79 -11.23 -2.15
C LEU A 41 1.18 -12.62 -2.40
N GLY A 42 1.08 -13.07 -3.66
CA GLY A 42 0.33 -14.29 -4.01
C GLY A 42 0.81 -15.55 -3.30
N GLU A 43 2.12 -15.66 -3.06
CA GLU A 43 2.75 -16.83 -2.43
C GLU A 43 3.11 -16.59 -0.95
N VAL A 44 2.72 -15.46 -0.36
CA VAL A 44 3.00 -15.17 1.05
C VAL A 44 2.00 -15.93 1.93
N PRO A 45 2.42 -16.98 2.67
CA PRO A 45 1.51 -17.74 3.52
C PRO A 45 1.01 -16.89 4.69
N PHE A 46 -0.08 -17.30 5.32
CA PHE A 46 -0.50 -16.69 6.57
C PHE A 46 0.60 -16.76 7.63
N TYR A 47 0.73 -15.67 8.37
CA TYR A 47 1.67 -15.60 9.48
C TYR A 47 1.42 -16.73 10.48
N ASN A 48 2.51 -17.43 10.79
CA ASN A 48 2.52 -18.45 11.82
C ASN A 48 3.87 -18.38 12.56
N ALA A 49 3.84 -18.12 13.86
CA ALA A 49 5.02 -18.01 14.72
C ALA A 49 5.78 -19.35 14.87
N ASP A 50 5.14 -20.49 14.60
CA ASP A 50 5.76 -21.82 14.72
C ASP A 50 6.71 -22.15 13.55
N LEU A 51 6.68 -21.35 12.49
CA LEU A 51 7.58 -21.56 11.35
C LEU A 51 9.02 -21.23 11.74
N LYS A 52 9.86 -22.27 11.82
CA LYS A 52 11.29 -22.14 12.16
C LYS A 52 12.09 -21.35 11.13
N GLN A 53 11.66 -21.39 9.88
CA GLN A 53 12.28 -20.66 8.77
C GLN A 53 11.21 -19.88 8.01
N LYS A 54 11.51 -18.63 7.67
CA LYS A 54 10.62 -17.80 6.85
C LYS A 54 10.60 -18.34 5.42
N PRO A 55 9.43 -18.56 4.82
CA PRO A 55 9.32 -18.94 3.40
C PRO A 55 9.97 -17.91 2.47
N ALA A 56 10.43 -18.34 1.30
CA ALA A 56 11.12 -17.45 0.34
C ALA A 56 10.30 -16.22 -0.03
N ALA A 57 8.97 -16.35 -0.24
CA ALA A 57 8.09 -15.23 -0.54
C ALA A 57 8.03 -14.22 0.62
N VAL A 58 8.08 -14.68 1.87
CA VAL A 58 8.15 -13.80 3.04
C VAL A 58 9.49 -13.08 3.09
N GLN A 59 10.61 -13.80 2.88
CA GLN A 59 11.93 -13.18 2.87
C GLN A 59 12.04 -12.08 1.80
N ALA A 60 11.51 -12.34 0.61
CA ALA A 60 11.46 -11.35 -0.48
C ALA A 60 10.64 -10.10 -0.07
N LEU A 61 9.44 -10.30 0.48
CA LEU A 61 8.61 -9.20 0.97
C LEU A 61 9.32 -8.35 2.03
N LEU A 62 9.96 -9.00 3.02
CA LEU A 62 10.67 -8.29 4.08
C LEU A 62 11.88 -7.51 3.54
N ALA A 63 12.60 -8.08 2.55
CA ALA A 63 13.70 -7.40 1.87
C ALA A 63 13.21 -6.17 1.09
N ASP A 64 12.08 -6.26 0.40
CA ASP A 64 11.47 -5.15 -0.33
C ASP A 64 11.04 -4.03 0.64
N ILE A 65 10.37 -4.39 1.75
CA ILE A 65 9.98 -3.41 2.79
C ILE A 65 11.22 -2.74 3.39
N LYS A 66 12.29 -3.49 3.63
CA LYS A 66 13.56 -2.96 4.18
C LYS A 66 14.20 -1.93 3.26
N GLN A 67 14.16 -2.18 1.95
CA GLN A 67 14.77 -1.29 0.95
C GLN A 67 13.93 -0.05 0.65
N ALA A 68 12.64 -0.08 0.98
CA ALA A 68 11.72 1.01 0.71
C ALA A 68 11.90 2.16 1.71
N ASP A 69 11.91 3.38 1.20
CA ASP A 69 11.89 4.61 1.98
C ASP A 69 10.49 4.97 2.47
N ALA A 70 9.45 4.51 1.75
CA ALA A 70 8.04 4.71 2.08
C ALA A 70 7.18 3.55 1.59
N LEU A 71 5.94 3.45 2.11
CA LEU A 71 4.94 2.47 1.67
C LEU A 71 3.74 3.17 1.02
N LEU A 72 3.19 2.55 -0.03
CA LEU A 72 1.93 2.92 -0.65
C LEU A 72 0.96 1.74 -0.53
N LEU A 73 -0.01 1.85 0.38
CA LEU A 73 -0.89 0.75 0.76
C LEU A 73 -2.21 0.84 -0.02
N ALA A 74 -2.42 -0.07 -0.98
CA ALA A 74 -3.70 -0.19 -1.66
C ALA A 74 -4.60 -1.17 -0.89
N CYS A 75 -5.64 -0.60 -0.24
CA CYS A 75 -6.47 -1.29 0.74
C CYS A 75 -7.88 -1.58 0.18
N PRO A 76 -8.16 -2.78 -0.34
CA PRO A 76 -9.52 -3.22 -0.62
C PRO A 76 -10.36 -3.29 0.67
N GLU A 77 -11.67 -3.16 0.52
CA GLU A 77 -12.60 -3.35 1.63
C GLU A 77 -13.33 -4.70 1.47
N TYR A 78 -13.09 -5.62 2.39
CA TYR A 78 -13.78 -6.88 2.48
C TYR A 78 -14.54 -6.95 3.80
N ASN A 79 -15.87 -7.12 3.72
CA ASN A 79 -16.73 -7.21 4.91
C ASN A 79 -16.47 -6.07 5.92
N TYR A 80 -16.41 -4.83 5.42
CA TYR A 80 -16.17 -3.60 6.19
C TYR A 80 -14.78 -3.47 6.81
N SER A 81 -13.81 -4.32 6.45
CA SER A 81 -12.46 -4.29 7.01
C SER A 81 -11.38 -4.36 5.92
N LEU A 82 -10.11 -4.25 6.35
CA LEU A 82 -8.98 -4.37 5.45
C LEU A 82 -8.83 -5.80 4.92
N ALA A 83 -8.31 -5.92 3.70
CA ALA A 83 -8.12 -7.21 3.05
C ALA A 83 -7.06 -8.07 3.76
N PRO A 84 -7.30 -9.41 3.89
CA PRO A 84 -6.40 -10.31 4.61
C PRO A 84 -4.96 -10.30 4.11
N ALA A 85 -4.74 -10.24 2.80
CA ALA A 85 -3.38 -10.27 2.24
C ALA A 85 -2.55 -9.07 2.68
N LEU A 86 -3.15 -7.86 2.73
CA LEU A 86 -2.47 -6.66 3.23
C LEU A 86 -2.17 -6.78 4.72
N LYS A 87 -3.17 -7.20 5.52
CA LYS A 87 -2.99 -7.40 6.97
C LYS A 87 -1.88 -8.40 7.24
N ASN A 88 -1.88 -9.53 6.53
CA ASN A 88 -0.88 -10.58 6.66
C ASN A 88 0.54 -10.11 6.31
N ALA A 89 0.69 -9.31 5.25
CA ALA A 89 1.98 -8.72 4.90
C ALA A 89 2.54 -7.83 6.03
N LEU A 90 1.67 -7.01 6.64
CA LEU A 90 2.04 -6.18 7.79
C LEU A 90 2.33 -7.01 9.05
N ASP A 91 1.60 -8.10 9.27
CA ASP A 91 1.85 -9.01 10.39
C ASP A 91 3.23 -9.67 10.28
N TRP A 92 3.60 -10.17 9.10
CA TRP A 92 4.94 -10.69 8.86
C TRP A 92 6.02 -9.63 9.11
N ALA A 93 5.85 -8.43 8.57
CA ALA A 93 6.84 -7.37 8.68
C ALA A 93 7.03 -6.88 10.13
N SER A 94 5.95 -6.86 10.92
CA SER A 94 5.97 -6.41 12.31
C SER A 94 6.66 -7.40 13.28
N ARG A 95 6.94 -8.64 12.84
CA ARG A 95 7.62 -9.64 13.68
C ARG A 95 9.14 -9.58 13.60
N GLU A 96 9.69 -8.68 12.82
CA GLU A 96 11.12 -8.37 12.89
C GLU A 96 11.44 -7.66 14.22
N THR A 97 12.65 -7.87 14.74
CA THR A 97 13.08 -7.31 16.02
C THR A 97 12.75 -5.83 16.13
N ASP A 98 12.10 -5.43 17.22
CA ASP A 98 11.71 -4.03 17.50
C ASP A 98 10.87 -3.37 16.39
N ASN A 99 10.20 -4.16 15.53
CA ASN A 99 9.42 -3.66 14.42
C ASN A 99 10.20 -2.71 13.48
N TYR A 100 11.53 -2.87 13.39
CA TYR A 100 12.42 -1.92 12.70
C TYR A 100 12.12 -1.72 11.21
N LEU A 101 11.38 -2.64 10.58
CA LEU A 101 11.01 -2.51 9.16
C LEU A 101 9.91 -1.47 8.91
N LEU A 102 9.03 -1.26 9.89
CA LEU A 102 7.83 -0.43 9.76
C LEU A 102 7.89 0.83 10.62
N ALA A 103 8.48 0.76 11.80
CA ALA A 103 8.50 1.87 12.74
C ALA A 103 9.16 3.11 12.12
N GLY A 104 8.46 4.24 12.17
CA GLY A 104 8.91 5.52 11.62
C GLY A 104 8.82 5.64 10.09
N LYS A 105 8.44 4.56 9.36
CA LYS A 105 8.40 4.59 7.89
C LYS A 105 7.20 5.41 7.40
N PRO A 106 7.43 6.39 6.48
CA PRO A 106 6.36 7.14 5.84
C PRO A 106 5.42 6.21 5.06
N ALA A 107 4.12 6.48 5.10
CA ALA A 107 3.18 5.71 4.28
C ALA A 107 1.95 6.54 3.86
N ALA A 108 1.33 6.13 2.75
CA ALA A 108 0.05 6.62 2.28
C ALA A 108 -0.90 5.44 2.00
N ILE A 109 -2.20 5.68 2.07
CA ILE A 109 -3.24 4.69 1.84
C ILE A 109 -4.15 5.17 0.71
N MET A 110 -4.50 4.25 -0.20
CA MET A 110 -5.50 4.45 -1.24
C MET A 110 -6.39 3.21 -1.35
N GLY A 111 -7.52 3.31 -2.02
CA GLY A 111 -8.33 2.13 -2.23
C GLY A 111 -9.50 2.31 -3.16
N ALA A 112 -9.90 1.20 -3.79
CA ALA A 112 -11.06 1.05 -4.64
C ALA A 112 -11.98 -0.06 -4.11
N GLY A 113 -13.25 0.26 -3.92
CA GLY A 113 -14.23 -0.67 -3.34
C GLY A 113 -15.66 -0.35 -3.73
N GLY A 114 -16.62 -0.69 -2.89
CA GLY A 114 -18.05 -0.41 -3.09
C GLY A 114 -18.40 1.06 -2.91
N GLY A 115 -19.67 1.37 -2.64
CA GLY A 115 -20.21 2.73 -2.60
C GLY A 115 -19.55 3.70 -1.60
N MET A 116 -18.85 3.20 -0.60
CA MET A 116 -18.04 3.99 0.34
C MET A 116 -16.56 4.07 -0.07
N GLY A 117 -16.22 3.69 -1.31
CA GLY A 117 -14.84 3.46 -1.66
C GLY A 117 -14.28 2.34 -0.78
N THR A 118 -13.26 2.63 -0.01
CA THR A 118 -12.74 1.70 1.02
C THR A 118 -12.57 2.44 2.35
N ALA A 119 -13.42 3.42 2.62
CA ALA A 119 -13.26 4.30 3.77
C ALA A 119 -13.16 3.54 5.09
N ARG A 120 -14.05 2.57 5.33
CA ARG A 120 -14.06 1.78 6.57
C ARG A 120 -12.77 0.95 6.71
N ALA A 121 -12.37 0.26 5.65
CA ALA A 121 -11.13 -0.52 5.63
C ALA A 121 -9.89 0.36 5.82
N GLN A 122 -9.84 1.55 5.20
CA GLN A 122 -8.73 2.48 5.39
C GLN A 122 -8.66 3.00 6.83
N TYR A 123 -9.80 3.26 7.48
CA TYR A 123 -9.80 3.65 8.91
C TYR A 123 -9.36 2.51 9.83
N HIS A 124 -9.75 1.26 9.55
CA HIS A 124 -9.19 0.09 10.27
C HIS A 124 -7.68 -0.04 10.03
N LEU A 125 -7.22 0.14 8.80
CA LEU A 125 -5.79 0.09 8.48
C LEU A 125 -5.02 1.19 9.21
N ARG A 126 -5.59 2.39 9.37
CA ARG A 126 -4.98 3.47 10.16
C ARG A 126 -4.75 3.06 11.61
N GLN A 127 -5.66 2.32 12.25
CA GLN A 127 -5.48 1.79 13.60
C GLN A 127 -4.33 0.79 13.67
N VAL A 128 -4.22 -0.10 12.67
CA VAL A 128 -3.08 -1.02 12.53
C VAL A 128 -1.78 -0.24 12.40
N CYS A 129 -1.76 0.80 11.57
CA CYS A 129 -0.58 1.63 11.35
C CYS A 129 -0.14 2.41 12.60
N VAL A 130 -1.08 2.79 13.49
CA VAL A 130 -0.74 3.38 14.81
C VAL A 130 0.06 2.39 15.64
N PHE A 131 -0.38 1.13 15.75
CA PHE A 131 0.36 0.10 16.47
C PHE A 131 1.74 -0.16 15.84
N LEU A 132 1.82 -0.16 14.52
CA LEU A 132 3.06 -0.40 13.77
C LEU A 132 4.01 0.82 13.78
N ASN A 133 3.58 1.94 14.34
CA ASN A 133 4.30 3.21 14.30
C ASN A 133 4.68 3.65 12.88
N LEU A 134 3.79 3.37 11.88
CA LEU A 134 3.93 3.91 10.53
C LEU A 134 3.52 5.39 10.53
N HIS A 135 4.31 6.23 9.90
CA HIS A 135 4.04 7.67 9.79
C HIS A 135 3.14 7.94 8.58
N LEU A 136 1.83 7.73 8.75
CA LEU A 136 0.86 7.94 7.69
C LEU A 136 0.72 9.40 7.29
N TYR A 137 0.68 9.64 5.98
CA TYR A 137 0.20 10.89 5.43
C TYR A 137 -1.34 10.88 5.37
N ASN A 138 -1.97 11.94 5.89
CA ASN A 138 -3.42 11.93 6.10
C ASN A 138 -4.23 12.50 4.93
N LYS A 139 -3.70 13.45 4.15
CA LYS A 139 -4.40 14.13 3.05
C LYS A 139 -3.49 14.38 1.85
N PRO A 140 -3.96 14.13 0.60
CA PRO A 140 -5.33 13.72 0.26
C PRO A 140 -5.62 12.26 0.58
N GLU A 141 -6.89 11.94 0.88
CA GLU A 141 -7.40 10.56 0.92
C GLU A 141 -7.84 10.15 -0.48
N VAL A 142 -7.53 8.92 -0.88
CA VAL A 142 -7.96 8.36 -2.16
C VAL A 142 -8.98 7.25 -1.89
N PHE A 143 -10.25 7.59 -2.06
CA PHE A 143 -11.37 6.66 -2.05
C PHE A 143 -11.98 6.60 -3.44
N SER A 144 -12.08 5.43 -4.05
CA SER A 144 -12.70 5.29 -5.35
C SER A 144 -13.70 4.14 -5.38
N SER A 145 -14.71 4.24 -6.25
CA SER A 145 -15.61 3.13 -6.53
C SER A 145 -14.96 2.18 -7.53
N ALA A 146 -15.07 0.88 -7.27
CA ALA A 146 -14.65 -0.16 -8.19
C ALA A 146 -15.74 -0.52 -9.22
N PHE A 147 -16.95 0.09 -9.12
CA PHE A 147 -18.17 -0.36 -9.83
C PHE A 147 -18.88 0.77 -10.60
N ASP A 148 -18.29 1.95 -10.73
CA ASP A 148 -18.86 3.13 -11.37
C ASP A 148 -18.25 3.46 -12.75
N GLY A 149 -17.53 2.51 -13.34
CA GLY A 149 -16.83 2.73 -14.61
C GLY A 149 -15.48 3.44 -14.47
N SER A 150 -14.98 3.63 -13.25
CA SER A 150 -13.66 4.26 -13.04
C SER A 150 -12.48 3.38 -13.44
N TYR A 151 -12.73 2.11 -13.73
CA TYR A 151 -11.73 1.11 -14.13
C TYR A 151 -12.18 0.32 -15.35
N ASP A 152 -11.22 -0.08 -16.18
CA ASP A 152 -11.46 -0.99 -17.31
C ASP A 152 -11.65 -2.45 -16.86
N GLU A 153 -11.93 -3.35 -17.79
CA GLU A 153 -12.12 -4.79 -17.53
C GLU A 153 -10.87 -5.48 -16.96
N LYS A 154 -9.69 -4.92 -17.18
CA LYS A 154 -8.41 -5.40 -16.65
C LYS A 154 -8.09 -4.79 -15.28
N GLY A 155 -8.98 -3.94 -14.75
CA GLY A 155 -8.84 -3.23 -13.50
C GLY A 155 -7.88 -2.04 -13.56
N ASN A 156 -7.54 -1.52 -14.75
CA ASN A 156 -6.72 -0.31 -14.87
C ASN A 156 -7.57 0.93 -14.61
N LEU A 157 -7.00 1.92 -13.94
CA LEU A 157 -7.65 3.17 -13.62
C LEU A 157 -7.80 4.04 -14.88
N ILE A 158 -9.04 4.36 -15.27
CA ILE A 158 -9.36 5.19 -16.44
C ILE A 158 -10.04 6.51 -16.08
N ASN A 159 -10.51 6.71 -14.86
CA ASN A 159 -11.19 7.93 -14.41
C ASN A 159 -10.17 9.03 -14.10
N GLU A 160 -10.20 10.13 -14.88
CA GLU A 160 -9.25 11.26 -14.77
C GLU A 160 -9.28 11.94 -13.40
N LYS A 161 -10.46 12.04 -12.77
CA LYS A 161 -10.57 12.64 -11.42
C LYS A 161 -9.80 11.82 -10.39
N ILE A 162 -9.94 10.49 -10.43
CA ILE A 162 -9.21 9.61 -9.50
C ILE A 162 -7.72 9.60 -9.83
N GLN A 163 -7.35 9.63 -11.11
CA GLN A 163 -5.96 9.78 -11.55
C GLN A 163 -5.33 11.04 -10.95
N GLY A 164 -6.01 12.18 -11.03
CA GLY A 164 -5.57 13.43 -10.42
C GLY A 164 -5.36 13.32 -8.90
N MET A 165 -6.27 12.64 -8.18
CA MET A 165 -6.15 12.41 -6.74
C MET A 165 -4.93 11.52 -6.40
N VAL A 166 -4.65 10.49 -7.22
CA VAL A 166 -3.45 9.64 -7.02
C VAL A 166 -2.18 10.44 -7.24
N ILE A 167 -2.10 11.25 -8.31
CA ILE A 167 -0.94 12.11 -8.59
C ILE A 167 -0.69 13.09 -7.43
N GLU A 168 -1.75 13.75 -6.95
CA GLU A 168 -1.65 14.65 -5.79
C GLU A 168 -1.15 13.92 -4.54
N GLN A 169 -1.66 12.70 -4.28
CA GLN A 169 -1.22 11.90 -3.14
C GLN A 169 0.27 11.50 -3.25
N LEU A 170 0.75 11.18 -4.45
CA LEU A 170 2.17 10.86 -4.67
C LEU A 170 3.09 12.06 -4.39
N GLY A 171 2.72 13.25 -4.84
CA GLY A 171 3.43 14.48 -4.53
C GLY A 171 3.45 14.78 -3.03
N ALA A 172 2.31 14.56 -2.36
CA ALA A 172 2.19 14.72 -0.92
C ALA A 172 3.07 13.70 -0.16
N LEU A 173 3.09 12.43 -0.59
CA LEU A 173 3.97 11.41 -0.01
C LEU A 173 5.44 11.76 -0.19
N GLN A 174 5.83 12.26 -1.36
CA GLN A 174 7.20 12.72 -1.63
C GLN A 174 7.63 13.81 -0.64
N ASN A 175 6.80 14.82 -0.45
CA ASN A 175 7.04 15.90 0.51
C ASN A 175 7.08 15.39 1.95
N TRP A 176 6.23 14.42 2.29
CA TRP A 176 6.21 13.81 3.62
C TRP A 176 7.49 13.04 3.94
N VAL A 177 7.99 12.27 2.98
CA VAL A 177 9.31 11.59 3.10
C VAL A 177 10.42 12.59 3.30
N ALA A 178 10.45 13.68 2.52
CA ALA A 178 11.46 14.72 2.65
C ALA A 178 11.44 15.36 4.05
N ARG A 179 10.24 15.67 4.57
CA ARG A 179 10.05 16.27 5.89
C ARG A 179 10.48 15.37 7.05
N LEU A 180 10.29 14.05 6.92
CA LEU A 180 10.69 13.10 7.97
C LEU A 180 12.18 12.73 7.93
N ARG A 181 12.89 13.11 6.86
CA ARG A 181 14.33 12.94 6.71
C ARG A 181 15.14 14.18 7.17
N SER A 182 14.46 15.32 7.34
CA SER A 182 15.05 16.57 7.83
C SER A 182 15.11 16.55 9.36
#